data_3801da626fccb1952f67f35fcd83de71
#
_entry.id   3801da626fccb1952f67f35fcd83de71
#
_cell.length_a   1.000
_cell.length_b   1.000
_cell.length_c   1.000
_cell.angle_alpha   90.00
_cell.angle_beta   90.00
_cell.angle_gamma   90.00
#
_symmetry.space_group_name_H-M   'P 1'
#
loop_
_entity.id
_entity.type
_entity.pdbx_description
1 polymer ?
#
loop_
_entity_poly.entity_id
_entity_poly.type
_entity_poly.pdbx_seq_one_letter_code
_entity_poly.pdbx_strand_id
1 'polypeptide(L)'
;MTALSAHPGRSALHRFIGGYGQEIVVLLSIVALFVVVGIINPRFLSDTNINSIFAGNAYIAIAAIGMSMVIIAGHIDVSVGALIGVIATIAGTLAVNGYPVWVAWVVPILFAMAVNAGVGALVAYTRIPSIVVTLGMLSILKGGLISITAGEWISDLPTEFMIAQMRPFGIPSAVYFMVLLTAVAALFMRYTDFGRSIYAVGGNMEAARAAGINPERTVVGVFILHGLFAGIAGILFATQLQVIQSTVPPNLELTVITASVIGGVSILGGTGTVIGSTLAAILFACIGSALIFLNVSAYWLRAVLGLLILATVLADMARRRRVT
;
A
#
# COMPACT_ATOMS: atom_id res chain seq x y z
N MET A 1 -30.06 25.66 -33.68
CA MET A 1 -29.64 26.59 -32.60
C MET A 1 -30.43 26.22 -31.36
N THR A 2 -29.95 25.30 -30.56
CA THR A 2 -30.54 24.93 -29.26
C THR A 2 -29.47 25.18 -28.21
N ALA A 3 -29.75 26.18 -27.35
CA ALA A 3 -28.87 26.67 -26.30
C ALA A 3 -28.50 25.53 -25.34
N LEU A 4 -27.20 25.25 -25.19
CA LEU A 4 -26.65 24.50 -24.09
C LEU A 4 -26.95 25.24 -22.78
N SER A 5 -27.91 24.73 -22.01
CA SER A 5 -28.20 25.21 -20.66
C SER A 5 -26.99 24.89 -19.77
N ALA A 6 -26.22 25.95 -19.49
CA ALA A 6 -25.19 25.94 -18.46
C ALA A 6 -25.88 25.70 -17.12
N HIS A 7 -25.64 24.55 -16.49
CA HIS A 7 -26.05 24.30 -15.12
C HIS A 7 -25.30 25.26 -14.18
N PRO A 8 -26.00 26.11 -13.40
CA PRO A 8 -25.35 27.03 -12.51
C PRO A 8 -24.76 26.33 -11.28
N GLY A 9 -23.46 26.51 -11.08
CA GLY A 9 -22.89 26.59 -9.75
C GLY A 9 -23.01 25.40 -8.81
N ARG A 10 -22.39 24.26 -9.11
CA ARG A 10 -21.93 23.40 -8.01
C ARG A 10 -20.87 24.19 -7.25
N SER A 11 -21.14 24.53 -5.98
CA SER A 11 -20.21 25.26 -5.11
C SER A 11 -18.85 24.59 -5.10
N ALA A 12 -17.77 25.35 -4.91
CA ALA A 12 -16.39 24.81 -4.82
C ALA A 12 -16.31 23.67 -3.78
N LEU A 13 -17.09 23.76 -2.72
CA LEU A 13 -17.27 22.75 -1.69
C LEU A 13 -17.84 21.41 -2.26
N HIS A 14 -18.83 21.47 -3.15
CA HIS A 14 -19.42 20.27 -3.77
C HIS A 14 -18.44 19.55 -4.72
N ARG A 15 -17.58 20.31 -5.39
CA ARG A 15 -16.49 19.78 -6.24
C ARG A 15 -15.37 19.17 -5.40
N PHE A 16 -15.06 19.79 -4.25
CA PHE A 16 -14.04 19.28 -3.32
C PHE A 16 -14.52 17.99 -2.64
N ILE A 17 -15.74 17.95 -2.12
CA ILE A 17 -16.33 16.75 -1.51
C ILE A 17 -16.53 15.64 -2.55
N GLY A 18 -16.85 15.96 -3.80
CA GLY A 18 -16.99 14.98 -4.88
C GLY A 18 -15.69 14.33 -5.29
N GLY A 19 -14.52 15.03 -5.13
CA GLY A 19 -13.19 14.53 -5.50
C GLY A 19 -12.48 13.77 -4.37
N TYR A 20 -12.75 14.10 -3.11
CA TYR A 20 -12.04 13.56 -1.94
C TYR A 20 -13.01 12.94 -0.91
N GLY A 21 -14.19 12.54 -1.33
CA GLY A 21 -15.22 12.05 -0.42
C GLY A 21 -14.82 10.82 0.38
N GLN A 22 -14.06 9.89 -0.25
CA GLN A 22 -13.62 8.66 0.41
C GLN A 22 -12.54 8.94 1.45
N GLU A 23 -11.58 9.81 1.13
CA GLU A 23 -10.51 10.23 2.04
C GLU A 23 -11.07 10.92 3.29
N ILE A 24 -12.08 11.77 3.09
CA ILE A 24 -12.77 12.44 4.19
C ILE A 24 -13.47 11.41 5.10
N VAL A 25 -14.18 10.43 4.52
CA VAL A 25 -14.85 9.37 5.30
C VAL A 25 -13.84 8.56 6.10
N VAL A 26 -12.71 8.15 5.48
CA VAL A 26 -11.66 7.39 6.17
C VAL A 26 -11.04 8.23 7.30
N LEU A 27 -10.74 9.51 7.04
CA LEU A 27 -10.19 10.42 8.04
C LEU A 27 -11.15 10.62 9.22
N LEU A 28 -12.43 10.84 8.94
CA LEU A 28 -13.46 10.96 9.98
C LEU A 28 -13.60 9.67 10.79
N SER A 29 -13.45 8.50 10.16
CA SER A 29 -13.46 7.20 10.84
C SER A 29 -12.28 7.05 11.79
N ILE A 30 -11.08 7.50 11.39
CA ILE A 30 -9.90 7.54 12.26
C ILE A 30 -10.16 8.44 13.46
N VAL A 31 -10.63 9.67 13.24
CA VAL A 31 -10.93 10.65 14.31
C VAL A 31 -11.99 10.08 15.25
N ALA A 32 -13.07 9.51 14.72
CA ALA A 32 -14.12 8.88 15.52
C ALA A 32 -13.59 7.74 16.40
N LEU A 33 -12.70 6.89 15.86
CA LEU A 33 -12.03 5.84 16.64
C LEU A 33 -11.19 6.41 17.77
N PHE A 34 -10.38 7.43 17.51
CA PHE A 34 -9.57 8.07 18.56
C PHE A 34 -10.45 8.68 19.66
N VAL A 35 -11.55 9.33 19.31
CA VAL A 35 -12.47 9.92 20.27
C VAL A 35 -13.21 8.84 21.07
N VAL A 36 -13.86 7.88 20.40
CA VAL A 36 -14.68 6.87 21.06
C VAL A 36 -13.83 5.94 21.96
N VAL A 37 -12.74 5.40 21.42
CA VAL A 37 -11.88 4.48 22.19
C VAL A 37 -11.11 5.24 23.27
N GLY A 38 -10.68 6.49 22.98
CA GLY A 38 -10.01 7.34 23.97
C GLY A 38 -10.88 7.71 25.17
N ILE A 39 -12.21 7.88 24.99
CA ILE A 39 -13.16 8.08 26.10
C ILE A 39 -13.30 6.80 26.93
N ILE A 40 -13.37 5.63 26.29
CA ILE A 40 -13.53 4.34 26.96
C ILE A 40 -12.25 3.94 27.69
N ASN A 41 -11.09 4.13 27.04
CA ASN A 41 -9.79 3.79 27.60
C ASN A 41 -8.76 4.90 27.27
N PRO A 42 -8.49 5.83 28.21
CA PRO A 42 -7.56 6.94 27.99
C PRO A 42 -6.12 6.51 27.63
N ARG A 43 -5.71 5.30 27.98
CA ARG A 43 -4.38 4.76 27.58
C ARG A 43 -4.25 4.57 26.07
N PHE A 44 -5.37 4.49 25.34
CA PHE A 44 -5.36 4.44 23.87
C PHE A 44 -4.74 5.71 23.28
N LEU A 45 -4.87 6.85 23.93
CA LEU A 45 -4.29 8.14 23.51
C LEU A 45 -2.86 8.37 24.00
N SER A 46 -2.22 7.37 24.61
CA SER A 46 -0.82 7.50 25.05
C SER A 46 0.12 7.65 23.87
N ASP A 47 1.20 8.44 24.05
CA ASP A 47 2.25 8.67 23.03
C ASP A 47 2.83 7.35 22.51
N THR A 48 3.02 6.36 23.41
CA THR A 48 3.53 5.04 23.05
C THR A 48 2.59 4.33 22.06
N ASN A 49 1.27 4.36 22.32
CA ASN A 49 0.30 3.73 21.43
C ASN A 49 0.15 4.47 20.12
N ILE A 50 0.09 5.80 20.15
CA ILE A 50 0.04 6.64 18.94
C ILE A 50 1.25 6.34 18.06
N ASN A 51 2.44 6.35 18.63
CA ASN A 51 3.67 6.01 17.91
C ASN A 51 3.63 4.58 17.33
N SER A 52 3.11 3.61 18.08
CA SER A 52 2.97 2.23 17.62
C SER A 52 1.98 2.10 16.46
N ILE A 53 0.85 2.83 16.48
CA ILE A 53 -0.12 2.86 15.39
C ILE A 53 0.54 3.36 14.11
N PHE A 54 1.19 4.52 14.17
CA PHE A 54 1.73 5.15 12.96
C PHE A 54 3.02 4.49 12.49
N ALA A 55 4.00 4.28 13.38
CA ALA A 55 5.29 3.70 13.00
C ALA A 55 5.19 2.22 12.68
N GLY A 56 4.44 1.46 13.50
CA GLY A 56 4.29 0.02 13.36
C GLY A 56 3.59 -0.41 12.07
N ASN A 57 2.86 0.48 11.40
CA ASN A 57 2.12 0.20 10.18
C ASN A 57 2.51 1.08 8.98
N ALA A 58 3.54 1.92 9.13
CA ALA A 58 4.02 2.78 8.05
C ALA A 58 4.44 1.98 6.80
N TYR A 59 5.04 0.81 6.97
CA TYR A 59 5.42 -0.06 5.86
C TYR A 59 4.21 -0.57 5.06
N ILE A 60 3.08 -0.85 5.72
CA ILE A 60 1.82 -1.24 5.05
C ILE A 60 1.29 -0.06 4.23
N ALA A 61 1.30 1.14 4.79
CA ALA A 61 0.87 2.34 4.09
C ALA A 61 1.70 2.61 2.84
N ILE A 62 3.03 2.46 2.93
CA ILE A 62 3.95 2.64 1.79
C ILE A 62 3.72 1.55 0.74
N ALA A 63 3.56 0.28 1.13
CA ALA A 63 3.21 -0.78 0.18
C ALA A 63 1.86 -0.51 -0.51
N ALA A 64 0.88 0.02 0.22
CA ALA A 64 -0.44 0.36 -0.32
C ALA A 64 -0.38 1.53 -1.33
N ILE A 65 0.60 2.44 -1.25
CA ILE A 65 0.82 3.46 -2.29
C ILE A 65 1.12 2.78 -3.64
N GLY A 66 2.09 1.88 -3.67
CA GLY A 66 2.45 1.14 -4.89
C GLY A 66 1.31 0.25 -5.39
N MET A 67 0.64 -0.46 -4.48
CA MET A 67 -0.52 -1.30 -4.79
C MET A 67 -1.67 -0.49 -5.39
N SER A 68 -1.91 0.73 -4.88
CA SER A 68 -2.93 1.62 -5.45
C SER A 68 -2.67 1.96 -6.91
N MET A 69 -1.41 2.22 -7.26
CA MET A 69 -1.03 2.48 -8.66
C MET A 69 -1.31 1.26 -9.55
N VAL A 70 -0.99 0.06 -9.06
CA VAL A 70 -1.26 -1.20 -9.78
C VAL A 70 -2.75 -1.44 -9.95
N ILE A 71 -3.56 -1.21 -8.89
CA ILE A 71 -5.02 -1.40 -8.97
C ILE A 71 -5.65 -0.32 -9.86
N ILE A 72 -5.21 0.94 -9.79
CA ILE A 72 -5.67 2.00 -10.69
C ILE A 72 -5.38 1.65 -12.15
N ALA A 73 -4.24 0.98 -12.45
CA ALA A 73 -3.93 0.48 -13.79
C ALA A 73 -4.77 -0.75 -14.22
N GLY A 74 -5.66 -1.26 -13.36
CA GLY A 74 -6.54 -2.41 -13.65
C GLY A 74 -5.93 -3.76 -13.30
N HIS A 75 -4.88 -3.81 -12.47
CA HIS A 75 -4.18 -5.02 -12.08
C HIS A 75 -4.13 -5.19 -10.55
N ILE A 76 -3.80 -6.39 -10.08
CA ILE A 76 -3.61 -6.70 -8.66
C ILE A 76 -2.32 -7.52 -8.51
N ASP A 77 -1.48 -7.16 -7.55
CA ASP A 77 -0.30 -7.92 -7.17
C ASP A 77 -0.49 -8.60 -5.82
N VAL A 78 -0.74 -9.90 -5.84
CA VAL A 78 -0.88 -10.71 -4.61
C VAL A 78 0.49 -11.10 -4.04
N SER A 79 1.59 -10.92 -4.78
CA SER A 79 2.93 -11.34 -4.33
C SER A 79 3.61 -10.33 -3.39
N VAL A 80 3.04 -9.13 -3.20
CA VAL A 80 3.63 -8.04 -2.44
C VAL A 80 4.05 -8.42 -1.02
N GLY A 81 3.23 -9.22 -0.31
CA GLY A 81 3.55 -9.68 1.04
C GLY A 81 4.79 -10.58 1.08
N ALA A 82 4.89 -11.51 0.12
CA ALA A 82 6.06 -12.36 -0.03
C ALA A 82 7.31 -11.56 -0.42
N LEU A 83 7.16 -10.59 -1.32
CA LEU A 83 8.25 -9.72 -1.74
C LEU A 83 8.80 -8.92 -0.55
N ILE A 84 7.95 -8.31 0.28
CA ILE A 84 8.36 -7.60 1.50
C ILE A 84 9.17 -8.51 2.44
N GLY A 85 8.74 -9.77 2.65
CA GLY A 85 9.49 -10.74 3.45
C GLY A 85 10.87 -11.07 2.87
N VAL A 86 10.96 -11.28 1.56
CA VAL A 86 12.23 -11.51 0.86
C VAL A 86 13.16 -10.30 0.98
N ILE A 87 12.64 -9.09 0.76
CA ILE A 87 13.41 -7.85 0.87
C ILE A 87 13.95 -7.66 2.28
N ALA A 88 13.13 -7.89 3.30
CA ALA A 88 13.55 -7.81 4.69
C ALA A 88 14.70 -8.78 4.99
N THR A 89 14.59 -10.02 4.51
CA THR A 89 15.62 -11.04 4.69
C THR A 89 16.91 -10.68 3.96
N ILE A 90 16.87 -10.26 2.70
CA ILE A 90 18.07 -9.84 1.94
C ILE A 90 18.74 -8.67 2.66
N ALA A 91 17.97 -7.66 3.07
CA ALA A 91 18.48 -6.48 3.76
C ALA A 91 19.17 -6.85 5.08
N GLY A 92 18.51 -7.67 5.92
CA GLY A 92 19.07 -8.13 7.18
C GLY A 92 20.33 -8.97 6.99
N THR A 93 20.31 -9.90 6.05
CA THR A 93 21.50 -10.74 5.73
C THR A 93 22.70 -9.88 5.30
N LEU A 94 22.50 -8.89 4.44
CA LEU A 94 23.55 -7.97 4.04
C LEU A 94 24.09 -7.16 5.23
N ALA A 95 23.19 -6.68 6.10
CA ALA A 95 23.56 -5.90 7.26
C ALA A 95 24.40 -6.69 8.26
N VAL A 96 23.98 -7.92 8.61
CA VAL A 96 24.70 -8.80 9.55
C VAL A 96 26.06 -9.27 9.00
N ASN A 97 26.16 -9.46 7.67
CA ASN A 97 27.41 -9.82 7.01
C ASN A 97 28.39 -8.64 6.85
N GLY A 98 28.13 -7.48 7.48
CA GLY A 98 29.05 -6.34 7.50
C GLY A 98 29.08 -5.51 6.22
N TYR A 99 28.12 -5.66 5.32
CA TYR A 99 28.00 -4.77 4.17
C TYR A 99 27.61 -3.35 4.63
N PRO A 100 28.05 -2.30 3.93
CA PRO A 100 27.63 -0.93 4.23
C PRO A 100 26.10 -0.80 4.26
N VAL A 101 25.55 -0.05 5.21
CA VAL A 101 24.11 0.07 5.41
C VAL A 101 23.37 0.52 4.15
N TRP A 102 23.96 1.44 3.37
CA TRP A 102 23.35 1.88 2.11
C TRP A 102 23.22 0.74 1.10
N VAL A 103 24.16 -0.25 1.08
CA VAL A 103 24.06 -1.45 0.25
C VAL A 103 22.90 -2.31 0.72
N ALA A 104 22.80 -2.52 2.04
CA ALA A 104 21.72 -3.31 2.65
C ALA A 104 20.33 -2.67 2.42
N TRP A 105 20.24 -1.38 2.09
CA TRP A 105 18.99 -0.73 1.73
C TRP A 105 18.74 -0.70 0.22
N VAL A 106 19.72 -0.30 -0.59
CA VAL A 106 19.55 -0.07 -2.02
C VAL A 106 19.43 -1.37 -2.81
N VAL A 107 20.29 -2.36 -2.52
CA VAL A 107 20.30 -3.64 -3.28
C VAL A 107 18.94 -4.36 -3.20
N PRO A 108 18.32 -4.55 -2.02
CA PRO A 108 17.01 -5.18 -1.95
C PRO A 108 15.90 -4.40 -2.67
N ILE A 109 15.94 -3.07 -2.64
CA ILE A 109 14.98 -2.23 -3.38
C ILE A 109 15.12 -2.45 -4.90
N LEU A 110 16.34 -2.45 -5.41
CA LEU A 110 16.60 -2.74 -6.83
C LEU A 110 16.15 -4.16 -7.20
N PHE A 111 16.37 -5.12 -6.32
CA PHE A 111 15.88 -6.49 -6.50
C PHE A 111 14.33 -6.51 -6.58
N ALA A 112 13.63 -5.81 -5.68
CA ALA A 112 12.17 -5.70 -5.72
C ALA A 112 11.66 -5.08 -7.02
N MET A 113 12.32 -4.02 -7.49
CA MET A 113 11.99 -3.39 -8.78
C MET A 113 12.21 -4.35 -9.95
N ALA A 114 13.30 -5.13 -9.94
CA ALA A 114 13.61 -6.10 -10.99
C ALA A 114 12.59 -7.26 -11.02
N VAL A 115 12.25 -7.82 -9.85
CA VAL A 115 11.20 -8.86 -9.74
C VAL A 115 9.88 -8.35 -10.29
N ASN A 116 9.44 -7.17 -9.85
CA ASN A 116 8.19 -6.59 -10.31
C ASN A 116 8.24 -6.13 -11.78
N ALA A 117 9.40 -5.74 -12.31
CA ALA A 117 9.56 -5.51 -13.75
C ALA A 117 9.28 -6.79 -14.55
N GLY A 118 9.80 -7.95 -14.08
CA GLY A 118 9.51 -9.26 -14.66
C GLY A 118 8.03 -9.63 -14.59
N VAL A 119 7.39 -9.44 -13.42
CA VAL A 119 5.94 -9.65 -13.24
C VAL A 119 5.15 -8.75 -14.19
N GLY A 120 5.47 -7.45 -14.21
CA GLY A 120 4.81 -6.48 -15.09
C GLY A 120 4.97 -6.82 -16.57
N ALA A 121 6.15 -7.28 -16.99
CA ALA A 121 6.40 -7.72 -18.36
C ALA A 121 5.57 -8.97 -18.71
N LEU A 122 5.51 -9.96 -17.81
CA LEU A 122 4.64 -11.13 -18.01
C LEU A 122 3.19 -10.70 -18.18
N VAL A 123 2.66 -9.88 -17.27
CA VAL A 123 1.27 -9.39 -17.33
C VAL A 123 1.01 -8.62 -18.62
N ALA A 124 1.91 -7.69 -18.99
CA ALA A 124 1.72 -6.81 -20.14
C ALA A 124 1.77 -7.52 -21.49
N TYR A 125 2.71 -8.46 -21.66
CA TYR A 125 2.99 -9.04 -22.98
C TYR A 125 2.36 -10.43 -23.21
N THR A 126 2.05 -11.19 -22.14
CA THR A 126 1.46 -12.54 -22.29
C THR A 126 -0.07 -12.56 -22.22
N ARG A 127 -0.70 -11.45 -21.84
CA ARG A 127 -2.15 -11.34 -21.61
C ARG A 127 -2.69 -12.26 -20.50
N ILE A 128 -1.83 -12.80 -19.65
CA ILE A 128 -2.24 -13.60 -18.50
C ILE A 128 -2.79 -12.64 -17.43
N PRO A 129 -3.93 -12.95 -16.80
CA PRO A 129 -4.45 -12.12 -15.70
C PRO A 129 -3.41 -11.92 -14.61
N SER A 130 -3.23 -10.68 -14.14
CA SER A 130 -2.21 -10.31 -13.16
C SER A 130 -2.29 -11.14 -11.87
N ILE A 131 -3.51 -11.47 -11.41
CA ILE A 131 -3.72 -12.31 -10.23
C ILE A 131 -3.05 -13.68 -10.40
N VAL A 132 -3.13 -14.30 -11.58
CA VAL A 132 -2.52 -15.62 -11.84
C VAL A 132 -1.00 -15.53 -11.81
N VAL A 133 -0.41 -14.52 -12.47
CA VAL A 133 1.04 -14.30 -12.48
C VAL A 133 1.56 -14.03 -11.07
N THR A 134 0.86 -13.17 -10.32
CA THR A 134 1.30 -12.77 -8.98
C THR A 134 1.08 -13.85 -7.92
N LEU A 135 0.07 -14.72 -8.06
CA LEU A 135 -0.07 -15.94 -7.23
C LEU A 135 1.07 -16.92 -7.47
N GLY A 136 1.49 -17.09 -8.73
CA GLY A 136 2.69 -17.87 -9.07
C GLY A 136 3.95 -17.27 -8.44
N MET A 137 4.12 -15.94 -8.56
CA MET A 137 5.26 -15.23 -7.97
C MET A 137 5.25 -15.29 -6.44
N LEU A 138 4.09 -15.16 -5.79
CA LEU A 138 3.94 -15.36 -4.33
C LEU A 138 4.49 -16.73 -3.91
N SER A 139 4.14 -17.78 -4.65
CA SER A 139 4.59 -19.14 -4.35
C SER A 139 6.09 -19.31 -4.56
N ILE A 140 6.64 -18.72 -5.63
CA ILE A 140 8.08 -18.73 -5.94
C ILE A 140 8.86 -17.99 -4.83
N LEU A 141 8.44 -16.77 -4.48
CA LEU A 141 9.11 -15.96 -3.47
C LEU A 141 9.04 -16.62 -2.09
N LYS A 142 7.86 -17.13 -1.70
CA LYS A 142 7.66 -17.80 -0.41
C LYS A 142 8.45 -19.11 -0.31
N GLY A 143 8.37 -19.94 -1.33
CA GLY A 143 9.09 -21.23 -1.38
C GLY A 143 10.61 -21.00 -1.45
N GLY A 144 11.06 -20.07 -2.31
CA GLY A 144 12.47 -19.72 -2.45
C GLY A 144 13.06 -19.17 -1.16
N LEU A 145 12.33 -18.26 -0.47
CA LEU A 145 12.77 -17.70 0.81
C LEU A 145 13.04 -18.81 1.84
N ILE A 146 12.06 -19.67 2.07
CA ILE A 146 12.20 -20.76 3.06
C ILE A 146 13.27 -21.78 2.65
N SER A 147 13.36 -22.11 1.37
CA SER A 147 14.35 -23.07 0.86
C SER A 147 15.80 -22.56 1.01
N ILE A 148 16.02 -21.25 0.85
CA ILE A 148 17.36 -20.65 0.95
C ILE A 148 17.76 -20.41 2.41
N THR A 149 16.80 -19.98 3.25
CA THR A 149 17.08 -19.58 4.64
C THR A 149 16.85 -20.68 5.66
N ALA A 150 16.24 -21.80 5.26
CA ALA A 150 15.72 -22.83 6.17
C ALA A 150 14.76 -22.27 7.26
N GLY A 151 14.24 -21.05 7.07
CA GLY A 151 13.41 -20.35 8.05
C GLY A 151 14.17 -19.77 9.24
N GLU A 152 15.51 -19.71 9.18
CA GLU A 152 16.34 -19.16 10.25
C GLU A 152 16.04 -17.67 10.46
N TRP A 153 16.13 -17.26 11.72
CA TRP A 153 15.93 -15.87 12.11
C TRP A 153 17.27 -15.11 12.02
N ILE A 154 17.20 -13.88 11.55
CA ILE A 154 18.35 -12.98 11.50
C ILE A 154 18.30 -12.09 12.73
N SER A 155 19.26 -12.25 13.63
CA SER A 155 19.48 -11.44 14.82
C SER A 155 20.77 -10.61 14.69
N ASP A 156 21.10 -9.85 15.73
CA ASP A 156 22.32 -9.05 15.82
C ASP A 156 22.46 -7.98 14.73
N LEU A 157 21.33 -7.39 14.34
CA LEU A 157 21.27 -6.32 13.36
C LEU A 157 22.04 -5.07 13.86
N PRO A 158 22.91 -4.46 13.03
CA PRO A 158 23.63 -3.26 13.40
C PRO A 158 22.67 -2.10 13.73
N THR A 159 23.02 -1.28 14.72
CA THR A 159 22.20 -0.13 15.15
C THR A 159 21.95 0.86 14.01
N GLU A 160 22.95 1.09 13.15
CA GLU A 160 22.88 1.99 12.01
C GLU A 160 21.89 1.49 10.94
N PHE A 161 21.63 0.17 10.90
CA PHE A 161 20.64 -0.41 9.98
C PHE A 161 19.21 -0.09 10.41
N MET A 162 18.96 0.14 11.71
CA MET A 162 17.62 0.24 12.33
C MET A 162 16.92 1.60 12.07
N ILE A 163 16.82 2.01 10.80
CA ILE A 163 16.30 3.31 10.42
C ILE A 163 14.87 3.57 10.92
N ALA A 164 13.99 2.56 10.92
CA ALA A 164 12.61 2.74 11.38
C ALA A 164 12.48 3.06 12.87
N GLN A 165 13.50 2.72 13.66
CA GLN A 165 13.53 2.98 15.10
C GLN A 165 14.09 4.36 15.47
N MET A 166 14.74 5.06 14.54
CA MET A 166 15.20 6.42 14.76
C MET A 166 14.01 7.35 15.05
N ARG A 167 14.21 8.31 15.97
CA ARG A 167 13.15 9.25 16.39
C ARG A 167 13.63 10.69 16.31
N PRO A 168 13.90 11.24 15.12
CA PRO A 168 14.21 12.65 15.00
C PRO A 168 13.01 13.47 15.48
N PHE A 169 13.28 14.47 16.33
CA PHE A 169 12.24 15.31 16.95
C PHE A 169 11.16 14.53 17.73
N GLY A 170 11.45 13.31 18.21
CA GLY A 170 10.52 12.48 18.97
C GLY A 170 9.52 11.68 18.14
N ILE A 171 9.47 11.89 16.82
CA ILE A 171 8.57 11.15 15.89
C ILE A 171 9.38 10.03 15.21
N PRO A 172 8.85 8.79 15.14
CA PRO A 172 9.54 7.71 14.44
C PRO A 172 9.79 8.03 12.96
N SER A 173 10.99 7.73 12.49
CA SER A 173 11.40 8.04 11.10
C SER A 173 10.49 7.38 10.05
N ALA A 174 9.93 6.21 10.33
CA ALA A 174 8.98 5.54 9.46
C ALA A 174 7.76 6.41 9.11
N VAL A 175 7.32 7.30 10.03
CA VAL A 175 6.23 8.25 9.80
C VAL A 175 6.63 9.32 8.78
N TYR A 176 7.87 9.82 8.86
CA TYR A 176 8.37 10.79 7.88
C TYR A 176 8.43 10.17 6.47
N PHE A 177 8.93 8.93 6.36
CA PHE A 177 8.93 8.21 5.08
C PHE A 177 7.52 8.03 4.54
N MET A 178 6.56 7.61 5.37
CA MET A 178 5.17 7.42 4.98
C MET A 178 4.57 8.73 4.43
N VAL A 179 4.70 9.84 5.17
CA VAL A 179 4.13 11.13 4.78
C VAL A 179 4.80 11.67 3.51
N LEU A 180 6.14 11.64 3.45
CA LEU A 180 6.90 12.12 2.31
C LEU A 180 6.55 11.32 1.04
N LEU A 181 6.59 9.99 1.12
CA LEU A 181 6.31 9.13 -0.03
C LEU A 181 4.85 9.23 -0.49
N THR A 182 3.90 9.39 0.44
CA THR A 182 2.49 9.65 0.09
C THR A 182 2.35 10.98 -0.66
N ALA A 183 2.99 12.05 -0.18
CA ALA A 183 2.94 13.35 -0.84
C ALA A 183 3.59 13.30 -2.24
N VAL A 184 4.78 12.70 -2.35
CA VAL A 184 5.49 12.53 -3.64
C VAL A 184 4.66 11.71 -4.61
N ALA A 185 4.10 10.59 -4.17
CA ALA A 185 3.28 9.72 -5.00
C ALA A 185 1.97 10.41 -5.43
N ALA A 186 1.32 11.18 -4.54
CA ALA A 186 0.13 11.94 -4.88
C ALA A 186 0.41 13.03 -5.93
N LEU A 187 1.52 13.76 -5.78
CA LEU A 187 1.95 14.75 -6.76
C LEU A 187 2.32 14.09 -8.09
N PHE A 188 3.05 12.96 -8.05
CA PHE A 188 3.41 12.19 -9.22
C PHE A 188 2.18 11.74 -10.01
N MET A 189 1.21 11.09 -9.35
CA MET A 189 -0.02 10.61 -9.97
C MET A 189 -0.86 11.74 -10.57
N ARG A 190 -0.85 12.92 -9.95
CA ARG A 190 -1.66 14.07 -10.38
C ARG A 190 -1.04 14.87 -11.51
N TYR A 191 0.29 15.09 -11.47
CA TYR A 191 0.95 16.10 -12.30
C TYR A 191 1.84 15.52 -13.41
N THR A 192 2.20 14.23 -13.37
CA THR A 192 3.04 13.63 -14.44
C THR A 192 2.21 13.00 -15.55
N ASP A 193 2.79 12.94 -16.75
CA ASP A 193 2.18 12.26 -17.91
C ASP A 193 2.02 10.76 -17.64
N PHE A 194 3.00 10.16 -16.95
CA PHE A 194 2.93 8.77 -16.60
C PHE A 194 1.82 8.49 -15.58
N GLY A 195 1.65 9.34 -14.56
CA GLY A 195 0.54 9.24 -13.62
C GLY A 195 -0.82 9.28 -14.32
N ARG A 196 -0.99 10.23 -15.28
CA ARG A 196 -2.22 10.28 -16.09
C ARG A 196 -2.42 9.04 -16.96
N SER A 197 -1.33 8.49 -17.51
CA SER A 197 -1.38 7.25 -18.30
C SER A 197 -1.86 6.05 -17.50
N ILE A 198 -1.50 5.97 -16.19
CA ILE A 198 -1.99 4.93 -15.27
C ILE A 198 -3.53 4.96 -15.18
N TYR A 199 -4.11 6.15 -14.96
CA TYR A 199 -5.57 6.30 -14.91
C TYR A 199 -6.24 5.99 -16.24
N ALA A 200 -5.64 6.43 -17.35
CA ALA A 200 -6.18 6.20 -18.69
C ALA A 200 -6.21 4.73 -19.05
N VAL A 201 -5.11 4.01 -18.83
CA VAL A 201 -4.99 2.56 -19.12
C VAL A 201 -5.95 1.76 -18.27
N GLY A 202 -6.05 2.06 -16.97
CA GLY A 202 -6.96 1.35 -16.07
C GLY A 202 -8.44 1.69 -16.31
N GLY A 203 -8.74 2.88 -16.85
CA GLY A 203 -10.10 3.27 -17.19
C GLY A 203 -10.63 2.60 -18.46
N ASN A 204 -9.84 2.65 -19.53
CA ASN A 204 -10.11 1.97 -20.79
C ASN A 204 -8.81 1.82 -21.60
N MET A 205 -8.28 0.62 -21.62
CA MET A 205 -7.01 0.30 -22.29
C MET A 205 -7.05 0.58 -23.79
N GLU A 206 -8.17 0.27 -24.48
CA GLU A 206 -8.31 0.47 -25.93
C GLU A 206 -8.40 1.98 -26.27
N ALA A 207 -9.15 2.74 -25.48
CA ALA A 207 -9.22 4.19 -25.63
C ALA A 207 -7.87 4.86 -25.35
N ALA A 208 -7.14 4.41 -24.34
CA ALA A 208 -5.78 4.89 -24.04
C ALA A 208 -4.84 4.63 -25.22
N ARG A 209 -4.88 3.44 -25.81
CA ARG A 209 -4.10 3.07 -26.99
C ARG A 209 -4.44 3.95 -28.20
N ALA A 210 -5.73 4.20 -28.44
CA ALA A 210 -6.19 5.09 -29.51
C ALA A 210 -5.72 6.54 -29.31
N ALA A 211 -5.54 6.97 -28.05
CA ALA A 211 -4.97 8.28 -27.70
C ALA A 211 -3.43 8.33 -27.73
N GLY A 212 -2.75 7.27 -28.19
CA GLY A 212 -1.29 7.21 -28.31
C GLY A 212 -0.54 6.79 -27.05
N ILE A 213 -1.24 6.41 -25.98
CA ILE A 213 -0.62 5.84 -24.77
C ILE A 213 -0.30 4.37 -25.05
N ASN A 214 0.90 3.92 -24.68
CA ASN A 214 1.31 2.52 -24.79
C ASN A 214 0.93 1.79 -23.48
N PRO A 215 -0.12 0.95 -23.48
CA PRO A 215 -0.57 0.28 -22.26
C PRO A 215 0.46 -0.68 -21.69
N GLU A 216 1.19 -1.41 -22.54
CA GLU A 216 2.17 -2.40 -22.12
C GLU A 216 3.31 -1.74 -21.34
N ARG A 217 3.85 -0.63 -21.86
CA ARG A 217 4.90 0.14 -21.16
C ARG A 217 4.37 0.75 -19.87
N THR A 218 3.12 1.19 -19.85
CA THR A 218 2.48 1.75 -18.64
C THR A 218 2.36 0.67 -17.57
N VAL A 219 1.89 -0.53 -17.92
CA VAL A 219 1.75 -1.65 -16.97
C VAL A 219 3.11 -2.05 -16.41
N VAL A 220 4.13 -2.26 -17.25
CA VAL A 220 5.50 -2.58 -16.77
C VAL A 220 6.01 -1.50 -15.83
N GLY A 221 5.89 -0.23 -16.20
CA GLY A 221 6.33 0.89 -15.38
C GLY A 221 5.62 0.98 -14.02
N VAL A 222 4.31 0.70 -13.98
CA VAL A 222 3.55 0.66 -12.73
C VAL A 222 4.02 -0.46 -11.81
N PHE A 223 4.29 -1.65 -12.34
CA PHE A 223 4.85 -2.74 -11.54
C PHE A 223 6.25 -2.41 -11.02
N ILE A 224 7.12 -1.75 -11.82
CA ILE A 224 8.42 -1.27 -11.35
C ILE A 224 8.27 -0.27 -10.20
N LEU A 225 7.35 0.71 -10.31
CA LEU A 225 7.06 1.63 -9.21
C LEU A 225 6.52 0.90 -7.98
N HIS A 226 5.63 -0.09 -8.18
CA HIS A 226 5.16 -0.93 -7.09
C HIS A 226 6.33 -1.67 -6.41
N GLY A 227 7.26 -2.20 -7.17
CA GLY A 227 8.50 -2.80 -6.65
C GLY A 227 9.34 -1.83 -5.84
N LEU A 228 9.43 -0.56 -6.25
CA LEU A 228 10.10 0.48 -5.48
C LEU A 228 9.43 0.69 -4.10
N PHE A 229 8.11 0.88 -4.07
CA PHE A 229 7.38 1.07 -2.81
C PHE A 229 7.38 -0.19 -1.93
N ALA A 230 7.26 -1.39 -2.53
CA ALA A 230 7.38 -2.65 -1.81
C ALA A 230 8.78 -2.87 -1.25
N GLY A 231 9.83 -2.46 -1.99
CA GLY A 231 11.22 -2.49 -1.53
C GLY A 231 11.45 -1.57 -0.32
N ILE A 232 10.99 -0.32 -0.39
CA ILE A 232 11.08 0.62 0.74
C ILE A 232 10.27 0.10 1.94
N ALA A 233 9.07 -0.43 1.71
CA ALA A 233 8.25 -1.04 2.75
C ALA A 233 8.97 -2.23 3.40
N GLY A 234 9.66 -3.07 2.62
CA GLY A 234 10.46 -4.21 3.10
C GLY A 234 11.62 -3.77 3.98
N ILE A 235 12.33 -2.68 3.64
CA ILE A 235 13.37 -2.11 4.49
C ILE A 235 12.80 -1.59 5.82
N LEU A 236 11.69 -0.85 5.78
CA LEU A 236 11.06 -0.36 6.99
C LEU A 236 10.55 -1.52 7.87
N PHE A 237 9.99 -2.56 7.25
CA PHE A 237 9.60 -3.78 7.96
C PHE A 237 10.79 -4.48 8.60
N ALA A 238 11.92 -4.63 7.89
CA ALA A 238 13.14 -5.24 8.39
C ALA A 238 13.75 -4.48 9.59
N THR A 239 13.64 -3.16 9.56
CA THR A 239 14.26 -2.28 10.58
C THR A 239 13.31 -1.94 11.74
N GLN A 240 12.10 -2.52 11.75
CA GLN A 240 11.11 -2.27 12.80
C GLN A 240 11.38 -3.05 14.09
N LEU A 241 11.88 -4.28 13.96
CA LEU A 241 12.21 -5.18 15.06
C LEU A 241 13.70 -5.52 15.04
N GLN A 242 14.25 -5.90 16.18
CA GLN A 242 15.65 -6.31 16.29
C GLN A 242 15.95 -7.71 15.70
N VAL A 243 14.91 -8.40 15.26
CA VAL A 243 15.00 -9.75 14.69
C VAL A 243 14.11 -9.82 13.46
N ILE A 244 14.66 -10.30 12.37
CA ILE A 244 13.93 -10.58 11.14
C ILE A 244 13.63 -12.07 11.08
N GLN A 245 12.35 -12.40 11.02
CA GLN A 245 11.94 -13.77 10.71
C GLN A 245 12.03 -13.96 9.20
N SER A 246 12.85 -14.94 8.75
CA SER A 246 12.98 -15.26 7.33
C SER A 246 11.75 -16.02 6.83
N THR A 247 10.57 -15.45 7.07
CA THR A 247 9.29 -15.97 6.64
C THR A 247 8.46 -14.83 6.04
N VAL A 248 7.50 -15.21 5.22
CA VAL A 248 6.56 -14.23 4.64
C VAL A 248 5.53 -13.82 5.70
N PRO A 249 5.34 -12.52 5.98
CA PRO A 249 4.30 -12.06 6.89
C PRO A 249 2.92 -12.57 6.43
N PRO A 250 2.17 -13.26 7.31
CA PRO A 250 0.92 -13.91 6.89
C PRO A 250 -0.16 -12.89 6.53
N ASN A 251 -0.76 -13.07 5.35
CA ASN A 251 -1.86 -12.25 4.82
C ASN A 251 -1.55 -10.76 4.66
N LEU A 252 -0.27 -10.38 4.58
CA LEU A 252 0.13 -8.99 4.39
C LEU A 252 -0.37 -8.46 3.04
N GLU A 253 -0.36 -9.29 1.99
CA GLU A 253 -0.89 -8.98 0.67
C GLU A 253 -2.36 -8.56 0.74
N LEU A 254 -3.19 -9.29 1.49
CA LEU A 254 -4.60 -8.96 1.67
C LEU A 254 -4.78 -7.63 2.41
N THR A 255 -3.95 -7.36 3.42
CA THR A 255 -3.99 -6.10 4.16
C THR A 255 -3.65 -4.91 3.26
N VAL A 256 -2.62 -5.03 2.42
CA VAL A 256 -2.18 -3.98 1.49
C VAL A 256 -3.24 -3.73 0.40
N ILE A 257 -3.80 -4.79 -0.20
CA ILE A 257 -4.89 -4.69 -1.18
C ILE A 257 -6.11 -4.03 -0.54
N THR A 258 -6.49 -4.48 0.66
CA THR A 258 -7.64 -3.95 1.40
C THR A 258 -7.47 -2.47 1.71
N ALA A 259 -6.27 -2.04 2.14
CA ALA A 259 -5.97 -0.63 2.41
C ALA A 259 -6.17 0.22 1.14
N SER A 260 -5.74 -0.28 -0.02
CA SER A 260 -5.92 0.42 -1.28
C SER A 260 -7.40 0.56 -1.64
N VAL A 261 -8.18 -0.53 -1.54
CA VAL A 261 -9.61 -0.56 -1.93
C VAL A 261 -10.47 0.28 -0.98
N ILE A 262 -10.31 0.13 0.34
CA ILE A 262 -11.04 0.94 1.33
C ILE A 262 -10.62 2.41 1.24
N GLY A 263 -9.38 2.69 0.87
CA GLY A 263 -8.89 4.03 0.56
C GLY A 263 -9.51 4.68 -0.67
N GLY A 264 -10.43 3.98 -1.37
CA GLY A 264 -11.20 4.50 -2.50
C GLY A 264 -10.64 4.17 -3.87
N VAL A 265 -9.67 3.25 -3.96
CA VAL A 265 -9.20 2.74 -5.25
C VAL A 265 -10.19 1.70 -5.76
N SER A 266 -10.72 1.90 -6.97
CA SER A 266 -11.65 0.97 -7.59
C SER A 266 -10.93 -0.28 -8.09
N ILE A 267 -11.42 -1.45 -7.71
CA ILE A 267 -10.89 -2.75 -8.17
C ILE A 267 -10.97 -2.90 -9.69
N LEU A 268 -11.92 -2.22 -10.34
CA LEU A 268 -12.07 -2.25 -11.80
C LEU A 268 -11.08 -1.30 -12.52
N GLY A 269 -10.22 -0.59 -11.77
CA GLY A 269 -9.24 0.34 -12.31
C GLY A 269 -9.80 1.74 -12.64
N GLY A 270 -8.93 2.61 -13.10
CA GLY A 270 -9.20 3.94 -13.64
C GLY A 270 -9.55 5.02 -12.62
N THR A 271 -9.76 4.70 -11.35
CA THR A 271 -10.14 5.68 -10.32
C THR A 271 -9.55 5.33 -8.95
N GLY A 272 -9.25 6.34 -8.15
CA GLY A 272 -8.73 6.21 -6.79
C GLY A 272 -7.60 7.19 -6.50
N THR A 273 -7.14 7.20 -5.24
CA THR A 273 -6.03 8.05 -4.80
C THR A 273 -5.09 7.29 -3.88
N VAL A 274 -3.81 7.62 -3.94
CA VAL A 274 -2.80 7.04 -3.04
C VAL A 274 -2.93 7.57 -1.61
N ILE A 275 -3.48 8.78 -1.44
CA ILE A 275 -3.72 9.39 -0.11
C ILE A 275 -4.76 8.58 0.65
N GLY A 276 -5.87 8.21 0.00
CA GLY A 276 -6.89 7.38 0.60
C GLY A 276 -6.36 6.05 1.10
N SER A 277 -5.48 5.41 0.32
CA SER A 277 -4.88 4.12 0.69
C SER A 277 -3.94 4.22 1.89
N THR A 278 -3.16 5.30 1.99
CA THR A 278 -2.34 5.58 3.17
C THR A 278 -3.21 5.78 4.42
N LEU A 279 -4.28 6.57 4.30
CA LEU A 279 -5.23 6.78 5.40
C LEU A 279 -5.94 5.49 5.82
N ALA A 280 -6.32 4.64 4.87
CA ALA A 280 -6.94 3.35 5.18
C ALA A 280 -5.98 2.38 5.87
N ALA A 281 -4.69 2.38 5.52
CA ALA A 281 -3.68 1.60 6.24
C ALA A 281 -3.55 2.06 7.70
N ILE A 282 -3.57 3.38 7.95
CA ILE A 282 -3.60 3.95 9.30
C ILE A 282 -4.90 3.56 10.03
N LEU A 283 -6.04 3.61 9.35
CA LEU A 283 -7.33 3.18 9.94
C LEU A 283 -7.27 1.74 10.42
N PHE A 284 -6.65 0.82 9.65
CA PHE A 284 -6.48 -0.58 10.07
C PHE A 284 -5.60 -0.72 11.30
N ALA A 285 -4.52 0.05 11.36
CA ALA A 285 -3.68 0.12 12.54
C ALA A 285 -4.45 0.62 13.77
N CYS A 286 -5.29 1.64 13.60
CA CYS A 286 -6.17 2.15 14.66
C CYS A 286 -7.18 1.08 15.11
N ILE A 287 -7.83 0.37 14.18
CA ILE A 287 -8.77 -0.72 14.50
C ILE A 287 -8.05 -1.83 15.26
N GLY A 288 -6.88 -2.27 14.80
CA GLY A 288 -6.09 -3.30 15.47
C GLY A 288 -5.73 -2.93 16.91
N SER A 289 -5.25 -1.70 17.10
CA SER A 289 -4.96 -1.16 18.44
C SER A 289 -6.23 -1.03 19.29
N ALA A 290 -7.32 -0.52 18.72
CA ALA A 290 -8.60 -0.37 19.43
C ALA A 290 -9.12 -1.70 19.98
N LEU A 291 -9.05 -2.78 19.21
CA LEU A 291 -9.45 -4.12 19.68
C LEU A 291 -8.67 -4.54 20.93
N ILE A 292 -7.36 -4.30 20.96
CA ILE A 292 -6.50 -4.62 22.11
C ILE A 292 -6.94 -3.80 23.34
N PHE A 293 -7.11 -2.48 23.20
CA PHE A 293 -7.48 -1.60 24.31
C PHE A 293 -8.92 -1.79 24.81
N LEU A 294 -9.80 -2.37 23.99
CA LEU A 294 -11.16 -2.75 24.34
C LEU A 294 -11.23 -4.20 24.86
N ASN A 295 -10.10 -4.89 25.05
CA ASN A 295 -10.01 -6.30 25.46
C ASN A 295 -10.76 -7.26 24.53
N VAL A 296 -10.85 -6.90 23.23
CA VAL A 296 -11.37 -7.78 22.18
C VAL A 296 -10.21 -8.52 21.54
N SER A 297 -10.39 -9.80 21.25
CA SER A 297 -9.34 -10.59 20.60
C SER A 297 -8.90 -9.98 19.26
N ALA A 298 -7.58 -9.76 19.11
CA ALA A 298 -7.00 -9.22 17.88
C ALA A 298 -7.26 -10.10 16.64
N TYR A 299 -7.62 -11.38 16.82
CA TYR A 299 -8.02 -12.26 15.69
C TYR A 299 -9.26 -11.76 14.96
N TRP A 300 -10.14 -11.01 15.63
CA TRP A 300 -11.30 -10.38 14.99
C TRP A 300 -10.92 -9.34 13.93
N LEU A 301 -9.70 -8.79 13.98
CA LEU A 301 -9.23 -7.86 12.97
C LEU A 301 -9.37 -8.42 11.55
N ARG A 302 -9.05 -9.72 11.37
CA ARG A 302 -9.18 -10.38 10.07
C ARG A 302 -10.63 -10.45 9.58
N ALA A 303 -11.56 -10.73 10.46
CA ALA A 303 -12.99 -10.76 10.14
C ALA A 303 -13.50 -9.35 9.80
N VAL A 304 -13.08 -8.33 10.58
CA VAL A 304 -13.41 -6.92 10.32
C VAL A 304 -12.87 -6.48 8.95
N LEU A 305 -11.61 -6.79 8.63
CA LEU A 305 -11.02 -6.47 7.32
C LEU A 305 -11.79 -7.13 6.18
N GLY A 306 -12.12 -8.43 6.31
CA GLY A 306 -12.90 -9.14 5.30
C GLY A 306 -14.29 -8.51 5.09
N LEU A 307 -14.98 -8.12 6.15
CA LEU A 307 -16.28 -7.47 6.09
C LEU A 307 -16.19 -6.08 5.44
N LEU A 308 -15.15 -5.31 5.77
CA LEU A 308 -14.90 -4.00 5.18
C LEU A 308 -14.61 -4.11 3.67
N ILE A 309 -13.85 -5.12 3.22
CA ILE A 309 -13.63 -5.37 1.79
C ILE A 309 -14.97 -5.60 1.10
N LEU A 310 -15.78 -6.54 1.60
CA LEU A 310 -17.07 -6.87 1.00
C LEU A 310 -17.98 -5.65 0.93
N ALA A 311 -18.08 -4.89 2.03
CA ALA A 311 -18.90 -3.69 2.07
C ALA A 311 -18.43 -2.63 1.05
N THR A 312 -17.13 -2.41 0.92
CA THR A 312 -16.57 -1.41 0.00
C THR A 312 -16.78 -1.82 -1.46
N VAL A 313 -16.55 -3.10 -1.79
CA VAL A 313 -16.75 -3.62 -3.14
C VAL A 313 -18.23 -3.55 -3.54
N LEU A 314 -19.13 -3.94 -2.64
CA LEU A 314 -20.58 -3.82 -2.89
C LEU A 314 -21.01 -2.37 -3.08
N ALA A 315 -20.46 -1.45 -2.30
CA ALA A 315 -20.74 -0.01 -2.45
C ALA A 315 -20.22 0.54 -3.78
N ASP A 316 -19.01 0.15 -4.23
CA ASP A 316 -18.46 0.56 -5.53
C ASP A 316 -19.31 0.03 -6.69
N MET A 317 -19.70 -1.24 -6.65
CA MET A 317 -20.58 -1.84 -7.66
C MET A 317 -21.97 -1.17 -7.70
N ALA A 318 -22.54 -0.84 -6.52
CA ALA A 318 -23.83 -0.18 -6.46
C ALA A 318 -23.78 1.27 -7.01
N ARG A 319 -22.69 1.99 -6.79
CA ARG A 319 -22.48 3.33 -7.36
C ARG A 319 -22.41 3.29 -8.89
N ARG A 320 -21.67 2.34 -9.46
CA ARG A 320 -21.53 2.20 -10.92
C ARG A 320 -22.83 1.86 -11.62
N ARG A 321 -23.67 0.98 -11.03
CA ARG A 321 -24.99 0.65 -11.58
C ARG A 321 -25.97 1.84 -11.66
N ARG A 322 -25.72 2.94 -10.94
CA ARG A 322 -26.55 4.15 -11.01
C ARG A 322 -26.08 5.14 -12.08
N VAL A 323 -24.92 4.94 -12.67
CA VAL A 323 -24.32 5.83 -13.68
C VAL A 323 -24.42 5.25 -15.09
N THR A 324 -24.63 3.94 -15.21
CA THR A 324 -25.02 3.24 -16.46
C THR A 324 -26.53 3.18 -16.58
#